data_f9263ea61cfecf06e710866c74743c2d
#
_entry.id   f9263ea61cfecf06e710866c74743c2d
#
_cell.length_a   1.000
_cell.length_b   1.000
_cell.length_c   1.000
_cell.angle_alpha   90.00
_cell.angle_beta   90.00
_cell.angle_gamma   90.00
#
_symmetry.space_group_name_H-M   'P 1'
#
loop_
_entity.id
_entity.type
_entity.pdbx_description
1 polymer ?
#
loop_
_entity_poly.entity_id
_entity_poly.type
_entity_poly.pdbx_seq_one_letter_code
_entity_poly.pdbx_strand_id
1 'polypeptide(L)'
;MTRRLAVPFAGQRVEAADASSWLRLTTAGAVLFGPARMALIMAARTDDRGRLHRMERAWASATSKALGLRVSAVGFDNVDPAEQYLVAPLHESFVDALCVLGLPLDLAFAARDELFEWPTLGPYLRASGQANIPTNHGPAAYRAIRRGAEKAFEAGESFVVFPQGTILGIETAFRPGAFRVAERLGRPVLPIAISGTHRVWEHPFGPTVRTGVRISIDVLEPVAPGDIVARARLLEREMKRRALGSATAPRHFNPDRDGWWDGYPYDIDPDFPELAERVARHRAGLLPGARTTQA
;
A
#
# COMPACT_ATOMS: atom_id res chain seq x y z
N MET A 1 -31.85 9.42 -7.32
CA MET A 1 -31.02 8.32 -6.82
C MET A 1 -30.15 7.82 -7.98
N THR A 2 -28.91 8.20 -8.06
CA THR A 2 -27.96 7.72 -9.08
C THR A 2 -27.71 6.23 -8.83
N ARG A 3 -28.05 5.39 -9.78
CA ARG A 3 -27.87 3.94 -9.71
C ARG A 3 -26.37 3.67 -9.63
N ARG A 4 -25.86 3.28 -8.47
CA ARG A 4 -24.44 2.89 -8.31
C ARG A 4 -24.22 1.60 -9.10
N LEU A 5 -23.29 1.65 -10.03
CA LEU A 5 -22.99 0.52 -10.91
C LEU A 5 -21.93 -0.36 -10.22
N ALA A 6 -22.31 -1.58 -9.88
CA ALA A 6 -21.39 -2.55 -9.26
C ALA A 6 -20.46 -3.15 -10.33
N VAL A 7 -19.17 -3.23 -10.00
CA VAL A 7 -18.13 -3.82 -10.84
C VAL A 7 -17.39 -4.89 -10.01
N PRO A 8 -17.18 -6.10 -10.52
CA PRO A 8 -16.32 -7.07 -9.87
C PRO A 8 -14.87 -6.58 -9.97
N PHE A 9 -14.22 -6.36 -8.82
CA PHE A 9 -12.85 -5.92 -8.75
C PHE A 9 -12.10 -6.69 -7.68
N ALA A 10 -11.01 -7.37 -8.06
CA ALA A 10 -10.18 -8.15 -7.14
C ALA A 10 -10.96 -9.18 -6.29
N GLY A 11 -12.00 -9.81 -6.85
CA GLY A 11 -12.86 -10.76 -6.14
C GLY A 11 -13.93 -10.14 -5.26
N GLN A 12 -13.97 -8.80 -5.20
CA GLN A 12 -14.95 -8.04 -4.44
C GLN A 12 -15.91 -7.27 -5.35
N ARG A 13 -17.05 -6.87 -4.80
CA ARG A 13 -18.03 -6.04 -5.49
C ARG A 13 -17.79 -4.59 -5.11
N VAL A 14 -17.25 -3.80 -6.02
CA VAL A 14 -17.02 -2.36 -5.82
C VAL A 14 -18.07 -1.54 -6.58
N GLU A 15 -18.31 -0.33 -6.12
CA GLU A 15 -19.27 0.59 -6.71
C GLU A 15 -18.56 1.74 -7.39
N ALA A 16 -18.94 2.03 -8.63
CA ALA A 16 -18.53 3.24 -9.33
C ALA A 16 -19.36 4.43 -8.89
N ALA A 17 -18.74 5.58 -8.69
CA ALA A 17 -19.44 6.80 -8.27
C ALA A 17 -20.38 7.34 -9.36
N ASP A 18 -20.00 7.17 -10.63
CA ASP A 18 -20.73 7.64 -11.82
C ASP A 18 -20.39 6.79 -13.06
N ALA A 19 -21.01 7.08 -14.20
CA ALA A 19 -20.80 6.34 -15.45
C ALA A 19 -19.36 6.48 -15.97
N SER A 20 -18.71 7.63 -15.81
CA SER A 20 -17.32 7.82 -16.23
C SER A 20 -16.36 6.99 -15.37
N SER A 21 -16.61 6.95 -14.07
CA SER A 21 -15.88 6.10 -13.13
C SER A 21 -16.09 4.61 -13.43
N TRP A 22 -17.31 4.22 -13.82
CA TRP A 22 -17.57 2.84 -14.24
C TRP A 22 -16.75 2.44 -15.47
N LEU A 23 -16.71 3.28 -16.49
CA LEU A 23 -15.91 3.02 -17.70
C LEU A 23 -14.42 2.90 -17.36
N ARG A 24 -13.90 3.83 -16.55
CA ARG A 24 -12.49 3.80 -16.09
C ARG A 24 -12.18 2.56 -15.27
N LEU A 25 -13.06 2.17 -14.35
CA LEU A 25 -12.89 0.95 -13.55
C LEU A 25 -12.90 -0.30 -14.41
N THR A 26 -13.81 -0.39 -15.38
CA THR A 26 -13.86 -1.52 -16.32
C THR A 26 -12.57 -1.59 -17.15
N THR A 27 -12.09 -0.46 -17.65
CA THR A 27 -10.83 -0.38 -18.39
C THR A 27 -9.64 -0.77 -17.50
N ALA A 28 -9.56 -0.23 -16.29
CA ALA A 28 -8.52 -0.57 -15.32
C ALA A 28 -8.57 -2.06 -14.95
N GLY A 29 -9.75 -2.61 -14.75
CA GLY A 29 -9.95 -4.05 -14.51
C GLY A 29 -9.44 -4.90 -15.67
N ALA A 30 -9.70 -4.48 -16.91
CA ALA A 30 -9.19 -5.17 -18.10
C ALA A 30 -7.65 -5.13 -18.18
N VAL A 31 -7.02 -4.02 -17.80
CA VAL A 31 -5.55 -3.91 -17.71
C VAL A 31 -5.00 -4.77 -16.57
N LEU A 32 -5.60 -4.68 -15.38
CA LEU A 32 -5.12 -5.39 -14.19
C LEU A 32 -5.24 -6.91 -14.32
N PHE A 33 -6.36 -7.39 -14.87
CA PHE A 33 -6.74 -8.81 -14.81
C PHE A 33 -6.79 -9.49 -16.20
N GLY A 34 -6.59 -8.73 -17.26
CA GLY A 34 -6.60 -9.19 -18.64
C GLY A 34 -5.26 -9.76 -19.11
N PRO A 35 -5.02 -9.74 -20.45
CA PRO A 35 -3.82 -10.32 -21.08
C PRO A 35 -2.50 -9.77 -20.53
N ALA A 36 -2.45 -8.49 -20.11
CA ALA A 36 -1.26 -7.89 -19.54
C ALA A 36 -0.79 -8.60 -18.26
N ARG A 37 -1.73 -9.03 -17.40
CA ARG A 37 -1.40 -9.84 -16.21
C ARG A 37 -0.80 -11.21 -16.61
N MET A 38 -1.36 -11.85 -17.64
CA MET A 38 -0.81 -13.13 -18.10
C MET A 38 0.61 -12.94 -18.63
N ALA A 39 0.85 -11.86 -19.37
CA ALA A 39 2.20 -11.52 -19.84
C ALA A 39 3.18 -11.29 -18.67
N LEU A 40 2.75 -10.64 -17.58
CA LEU A 40 3.55 -10.49 -16.36
C LEU A 40 3.86 -11.84 -15.70
N ILE A 41 2.87 -12.73 -15.57
CA ILE A 41 3.08 -14.07 -15.01
C ILE A 41 4.07 -14.86 -15.85
N MET A 42 4.00 -14.76 -17.18
CA MET A 42 4.95 -15.41 -18.07
C MET A 42 6.35 -14.80 -17.97
N ALA A 43 6.47 -13.48 -17.93
CA ALA A 43 7.75 -12.80 -17.73
C ALA A 43 8.40 -13.16 -16.37
N ALA A 44 7.60 -13.26 -15.32
CA ALA A 44 8.06 -13.64 -13.98
C ALA A 44 8.61 -15.08 -13.88
N ARG A 45 8.33 -15.93 -14.89
CA ARG A 45 8.88 -17.29 -14.99
C ARG A 45 10.19 -17.35 -15.76
N THR A 46 10.66 -16.24 -16.28
CA THR A 46 11.96 -16.13 -16.95
C THR A 46 13.00 -15.56 -15.97
N ASP A 47 14.27 -15.78 -16.26
CA ASP A 47 15.38 -15.23 -15.45
C ASP A 47 15.64 -13.73 -15.72
N ASP A 48 14.92 -13.11 -16.69
CA ASP A 48 15.07 -11.70 -17.01
C ASP A 48 14.26 -10.81 -16.06
N ARG A 49 14.80 -10.59 -14.86
CA ARG A 49 14.20 -9.72 -13.83
C ARG A 49 14.04 -8.28 -14.31
N GLY A 50 15.01 -7.75 -15.03
CA GLY A 50 14.93 -6.40 -15.58
C GLY A 50 13.76 -6.21 -16.54
N ARG A 51 13.48 -7.22 -17.38
CA ARG A 51 12.27 -7.22 -18.23
C ARG A 51 10.99 -7.24 -17.40
N LEU A 52 10.95 -8.08 -16.38
CA LEU A 52 9.78 -8.17 -15.49
C LEU A 52 9.48 -6.79 -14.87
N HIS A 53 10.47 -6.12 -14.28
CA HIS A 53 10.27 -4.82 -13.64
C HIS A 53 9.86 -3.71 -14.61
N ARG A 54 10.41 -3.71 -15.84
CA ARG A 54 9.92 -2.79 -16.88
C ARG A 54 8.44 -3.03 -17.21
N MET A 55 8.01 -4.29 -17.30
CA MET A 55 6.62 -4.64 -17.56
C MET A 55 5.72 -4.31 -16.37
N GLU A 56 6.16 -4.51 -15.14
CA GLU A 56 5.45 -4.14 -13.91
C GLU A 56 5.20 -2.64 -13.84
N ARG A 57 6.23 -1.82 -14.07
CA ARG A 57 6.09 -0.35 -14.13
C ARG A 57 5.13 0.09 -15.25
N ALA A 58 5.24 -0.52 -16.43
CA ALA A 58 4.33 -0.22 -17.54
C ALA A 58 2.88 -0.58 -17.21
N TRP A 59 2.67 -1.73 -16.58
CA TRP A 59 1.36 -2.21 -16.12
C TRP A 59 0.76 -1.32 -15.04
N ALA A 60 1.56 -0.91 -14.05
CA ALA A 60 1.16 0.02 -13.00
C ALA A 60 0.78 1.40 -13.59
N SER A 61 1.59 1.92 -14.51
CA SER A 61 1.33 3.17 -15.21
C SER A 61 0.04 3.11 -16.06
N ALA A 62 -0.14 2.04 -16.82
CA ALA A 62 -1.35 1.83 -17.63
C ALA A 62 -2.61 1.76 -16.77
N THR A 63 -2.55 1.04 -15.63
CA THR A 63 -3.65 0.94 -14.68
C THR A 63 -3.98 2.30 -14.05
N SER A 64 -2.97 3.03 -13.60
CA SER A 64 -3.13 4.38 -13.03
C SER A 64 -3.76 5.34 -14.04
N LYS A 65 -3.32 5.29 -15.30
CA LYS A 65 -3.91 6.08 -16.40
C LYS A 65 -5.36 5.69 -16.68
N ALA A 66 -5.67 4.40 -16.69
CA ALA A 66 -7.04 3.90 -16.88
C ALA A 66 -7.97 4.38 -15.76
N LEU A 67 -7.50 4.41 -14.52
CA LEU A 67 -8.21 4.99 -13.37
C LEU A 67 -8.24 6.54 -13.42
N GLY A 68 -7.50 7.17 -14.33
CA GLY A 68 -7.37 8.62 -14.41
C GLY A 68 -6.61 9.22 -13.23
N LEU A 69 -5.77 8.44 -12.56
CA LEU A 69 -4.96 8.93 -11.44
C LEU A 69 -3.90 9.91 -11.94
N ARG A 70 -3.73 11.00 -11.19
CA ARG A 70 -2.69 12.00 -11.42
C ARG A 70 -1.65 11.87 -10.33
N VAL A 71 -0.67 11.00 -10.58
CA VAL A 71 0.41 10.71 -9.64
C VAL A 71 1.55 11.71 -9.88
N SER A 72 1.92 12.45 -8.84
CA SER A 72 3.10 13.31 -8.81
C SER A 72 4.08 12.73 -7.80
N ALA A 73 5.28 12.39 -8.25
CA ALA A 73 6.35 11.86 -7.41
C ALA A 73 7.55 12.79 -7.45
N VAL A 74 8.09 13.16 -6.28
CA VAL A 74 9.26 14.03 -6.11
C VAL A 74 10.25 13.40 -5.14
N GLY A 75 11.47 13.94 -5.08
CA GLY A 75 12.50 13.51 -4.13
C GLY A 75 13.39 12.36 -4.63
N PHE A 76 13.31 12.01 -5.92
CA PHE A 76 14.18 10.97 -6.49
C PHE A 76 15.65 11.38 -6.59
N ASP A 77 15.97 12.65 -6.49
CA ASP A 77 17.36 13.14 -6.42
C ASP A 77 18.10 12.58 -5.18
N ASN A 78 17.35 12.12 -4.18
CA ASN A 78 17.88 11.46 -2.97
C ASN A 78 18.18 9.97 -3.16
N VAL A 79 17.82 9.39 -4.30
CA VAL A 79 17.88 7.94 -4.52
C VAL A 79 19.09 7.59 -5.39
N ASP A 80 20.03 6.82 -4.83
CA ASP A 80 21.07 6.20 -5.63
C ASP A 80 20.48 4.98 -6.38
N PRO A 81 20.45 4.97 -7.72
CA PRO A 81 19.90 3.87 -8.49
C PRO A 81 20.71 2.57 -8.38
N ALA A 82 21.93 2.62 -7.89
CA ALA A 82 22.79 1.46 -7.67
C ALA A 82 22.59 0.81 -6.29
N GLU A 83 21.91 1.50 -5.36
CA GLU A 83 21.68 1.01 -3.99
C GLU A 83 20.36 0.24 -3.92
N GLN A 84 20.31 -0.75 -3.03
CA GLN A 84 19.09 -1.46 -2.68
C GLN A 84 18.58 -1.00 -1.33
N TYR A 85 17.32 -0.66 -1.27
CA TYR A 85 16.66 -0.09 -0.11
C TYR A 85 15.64 -1.05 0.49
N LEU A 86 15.46 -1.00 1.80
CA LEU A 86 14.17 -1.34 2.37
C LEU A 86 13.26 -0.12 2.17
N VAL A 87 12.33 -0.21 1.25
CA VAL A 87 11.38 0.86 0.93
C VAL A 87 10.23 0.82 1.92
N ALA A 88 9.99 1.92 2.62
CA ALA A 88 8.99 2.04 3.69
C ALA A 88 7.94 3.11 3.36
N PRO A 89 6.90 2.81 2.57
CA PRO A 89 5.86 3.77 2.23
C PRO A 89 4.80 3.89 3.33
N LEU A 90 4.14 5.06 3.41
CA LEU A 90 2.84 5.18 4.09
C LEU A 90 1.78 4.33 3.39
N HIS A 91 0.82 3.80 4.17
CA HIS A 91 -0.22 2.90 3.66
C HIS A 91 -1.62 3.41 4.01
N GLU A 92 -2.31 3.93 3.01
CA GLU A 92 -3.65 4.51 3.13
C GLU A 92 -4.70 3.76 2.30
N SER A 93 -4.24 2.95 1.33
CA SER A 93 -5.12 2.31 0.36
C SER A 93 -4.46 1.13 -0.33
N PHE A 94 -5.27 0.25 -0.87
CA PHE A 94 -4.81 -0.81 -1.77
C PHE A 94 -4.04 -0.28 -2.99
N VAL A 95 -4.32 0.97 -3.37
CA VAL A 95 -3.73 1.63 -4.54
C VAL A 95 -2.28 2.08 -4.28
N ASP A 96 -1.84 2.15 -3.02
CA ASP A 96 -0.45 2.53 -2.69
C ASP A 96 0.56 1.60 -3.35
N ALA A 97 0.31 0.28 -3.28
CA ALA A 97 1.19 -0.71 -3.89
C ALA A 97 1.32 -0.51 -5.41
N LEU A 98 0.21 -0.15 -6.08
CA LEU A 98 0.22 0.18 -7.51
C LEU A 98 1.03 1.43 -7.80
N CYS A 99 0.89 2.47 -6.96
CA CYS A 99 1.63 3.71 -7.11
C CYS A 99 3.14 3.51 -6.88
N VAL A 100 3.50 2.75 -5.84
CA VAL A 100 4.90 2.40 -5.53
C VAL A 100 5.51 1.55 -6.63
N LEU A 101 4.78 0.56 -7.16
CA LEU A 101 5.24 -0.29 -8.27
C LEU A 101 5.52 0.52 -9.56
N GLY A 102 4.88 1.66 -9.72
CA GLY A 102 5.11 2.57 -10.84
C GLY A 102 6.38 3.43 -10.73
N LEU A 103 7.08 3.41 -9.60
CA LEU A 103 8.30 4.19 -9.37
C LEU A 103 9.49 3.60 -10.16
N PRO A 104 10.52 4.41 -10.47
CA PRO A 104 11.69 3.97 -11.25
C PRO A 104 12.68 3.14 -10.39
N LEU A 105 12.18 2.14 -9.70
CA LEU A 105 12.93 1.20 -8.84
C LEU A 105 12.56 -0.23 -9.23
N ASP A 106 13.49 -1.15 -9.06
CA ASP A 106 13.23 -2.58 -9.19
C ASP A 106 12.81 -3.11 -7.82
N LEU A 107 11.55 -3.54 -7.70
CA LEU A 107 10.88 -3.73 -6.41
C LEU A 107 10.35 -5.15 -6.22
N ALA A 108 10.61 -5.72 -5.06
CA ALA A 108 9.87 -6.85 -4.51
C ALA A 108 9.06 -6.40 -3.29
N PHE A 109 7.90 -7.01 -3.05
CA PHE A 109 6.96 -6.58 -2.01
C PHE A 109 6.75 -7.63 -0.94
N ALA A 110 6.60 -7.16 0.30
CA ALA A 110 5.94 -7.89 1.36
C ALA A 110 4.43 -7.82 1.17
N ALA A 111 3.78 -8.94 0.93
CA ALA A 111 2.35 -9.05 0.72
C ALA A 111 1.72 -10.00 1.73
N ARG A 112 0.52 -9.69 2.22
CA ARG A 112 -0.22 -10.51 3.19
C ARG A 112 -0.61 -11.85 2.56
N ASP A 113 -0.61 -12.91 3.37
CA ASP A 113 -0.91 -14.28 2.95
C ASP A 113 -2.26 -14.42 2.25
N GLU A 114 -3.30 -13.71 2.70
CA GLU A 114 -4.62 -13.71 2.07
C GLU A 114 -4.61 -13.27 0.59
N LEU A 115 -3.68 -12.38 0.20
CA LEU A 115 -3.58 -11.91 -1.19
C LEU A 115 -3.07 -12.99 -2.14
N PHE A 116 -2.34 -13.95 -1.63
CA PHE A 116 -1.88 -15.09 -2.40
C PHE A 116 -3.00 -16.07 -2.74
N GLU A 117 -4.09 -16.05 -1.95
CA GLU A 117 -5.29 -16.85 -2.21
C GLU A 117 -6.26 -16.20 -3.21
N TRP A 118 -6.06 -14.91 -3.51
CA TRP A 118 -6.92 -14.24 -4.49
C TRP A 118 -6.70 -14.79 -5.90
N PRO A 119 -7.78 -15.26 -6.60
CA PRO A 119 -7.68 -15.81 -7.94
C PRO A 119 -7.07 -14.84 -8.95
N THR A 120 -7.23 -13.55 -8.70
CA THR A 120 -6.77 -12.47 -9.59
C THR A 120 -5.32 -12.08 -9.36
N LEU A 121 -4.87 -12.00 -8.12
CA LEU A 121 -3.56 -11.47 -7.75
C LEU A 121 -2.56 -12.58 -7.36
N GLY A 122 -3.04 -13.62 -6.67
CA GLY A 122 -2.19 -14.69 -6.14
C GLY A 122 -1.28 -15.38 -7.16
N PRO A 123 -1.75 -15.74 -8.35
CA PRO A 123 -0.88 -16.33 -9.37
C PRO A 123 0.29 -15.43 -9.78
N TYR A 124 0.08 -14.13 -9.86
CA TYR A 124 1.15 -13.15 -10.13
C TYR A 124 2.12 -13.05 -8.95
N LEU A 125 1.62 -12.88 -7.72
CA LEU A 125 2.45 -12.76 -6.53
C LEU A 125 3.38 -13.98 -6.34
N ARG A 126 2.85 -15.18 -6.59
CA ARG A 126 3.64 -16.41 -6.54
C ARG A 126 4.69 -16.47 -7.66
N ALA A 127 4.31 -16.15 -8.89
CA ALA A 127 5.21 -16.21 -10.04
C ALA A 127 6.33 -15.18 -9.94
N SER A 128 6.03 -13.95 -9.51
CA SER A 128 7.00 -12.86 -9.35
C SER A 128 7.87 -12.97 -8.10
N GLY A 129 7.58 -13.96 -7.22
CA GLY A 129 8.41 -14.23 -6.05
C GLY A 129 8.22 -13.23 -4.90
N GLN A 130 7.05 -12.57 -4.84
CA GLN A 130 6.73 -11.66 -3.75
C GLN A 130 6.73 -12.40 -2.39
N ALA A 131 7.12 -11.70 -1.33
CA ALA A 131 7.22 -12.31 -0.01
C ALA A 131 5.83 -12.47 0.63
N ASN A 132 5.47 -13.72 0.95
CA ASN A 132 4.23 -14.03 1.66
C ASN A 132 4.41 -13.81 3.16
N ILE A 133 3.64 -12.86 3.73
CA ILE A 133 3.73 -12.46 5.12
C ILE A 133 2.48 -12.93 5.88
N PRO A 134 2.64 -13.77 6.91
CA PRO A 134 1.52 -14.20 7.76
C PRO A 134 0.82 -13.04 8.44
N THR A 135 -0.52 -13.08 8.43
CA THR A 135 -1.38 -11.99 8.92
C THR A 135 -1.26 -11.73 10.43
N ASN A 136 -0.87 -12.71 11.22
CA ASN A 136 -0.88 -12.66 12.70
C ASN A 136 0.30 -11.92 13.36
N HIS A 137 1.00 -11.07 12.65
CA HIS A 137 1.98 -10.08 13.11
C HIS A 137 3.00 -10.54 14.18
N GLY A 138 3.30 -11.81 14.28
CA GLY A 138 4.22 -12.31 15.30
C GLY A 138 5.65 -12.52 14.78
N PRO A 139 6.45 -13.31 15.52
CA PRO A 139 7.80 -13.69 15.09
C PRO A 139 7.86 -14.36 13.72
N ALA A 140 6.76 -15.01 13.29
CA ALA A 140 6.65 -15.61 11.96
C ALA A 140 6.64 -14.54 10.86
N ALA A 141 5.87 -13.46 11.04
CA ALA A 141 5.84 -12.32 10.10
C ALA A 141 7.22 -11.65 10.01
N TYR A 142 7.88 -11.41 11.15
CA TYR A 142 9.25 -10.86 11.15
C TYR A 142 10.24 -11.74 10.36
N ARG A 143 10.22 -13.06 10.58
CA ARG A 143 11.08 -13.99 9.83
C ARG A 143 10.75 -14.00 8.34
N ALA A 144 9.48 -13.89 7.98
CA ALA A 144 9.05 -13.85 6.58
C ALA A 144 9.52 -12.56 5.89
N ILE A 145 9.36 -11.39 6.54
CA ILE A 145 9.86 -10.10 6.04
C ILE A 145 11.39 -10.18 5.84
N ARG A 146 12.12 -10.69 6.83
CA ARG A 146 13.59 -10.81 6.74
C ARG A 146 14.01 -11.69 5.55
N ARG A 147 13.44 -12.90 5.42
CA ARG A 147 13.75 -13.78 4.28
C ARG A 147 13.37 -13.18 2.93
N GLY A 148 12.22 -12.45 2.88
CA GLY A 148 11.80 -11.74 1.68
C GLY A 148 12.80 -10.64 1.28
N ALA A 149 13.25 -9.86 2.25
CA ALA A 149 14.24 -8.82 2.04
C ALA A 149 15.61 -9.39 1.60
N GLU A 150 16.11 -10.44 2.28
CA GLU A 150 17.33 -11.14 1.89
C GLU A 150 17.28 -11.57 0.43
N LYS A 151 16.21 -12.27 0.05
CA LYS A 151 16.01 -12.75 -1.33
C LYS A 151 15.93 -11.61 -2.35
N ALA A 152 15.24 -10.51 -2.03
CA ALA A 152 15.13 -9.34 -2.90
C ALA A 152 16.52 -8.70 -3.12
N PHE A 153 17.26 -8.47 -2.06
CA PHE A 153 18.60 -7.88 -2.14
C PHE A 153 19.60 -8.77 -2.90
N GLU A 154 19.52 -10.10 -2.73
CA GLU A 154 20.32 -11.06 -3.53
C GLU A 154 19.99 -10.99 -5.02
N ALA A 155 18.74 -10.65 -5.37
CA ALA A 155 18.29 -10.46 -6.74
C ALA A 155 18.60 -9.05 -7.30
N GLY A 156 19.21 -8.16 -6.52
CA GLY A 156 19.47 -6.77 -6.91
C GLY A 156 18.26 -5.83 -6.81
N GLU A 157 17.21 -6.25 -6.09
CA GLU A 157 15.95 -5.52 -5.95
C GLU A 157 15.86 -4.81 -4.60
N SER A 158 15.15 -3.70 -4.55
CA SER A 158 14.71 -3.07 -3.30
C SER A 158 13.48 -3.80 -2.77
N PHE A 159 13.31 -3.82 -1.44
CA PHE A 159 12.23 -4.57 -0.79
C PHE A 159 11.23 -3.64 -0.12
N VAL A 160 9.97 -3.68 -0.56
CA VAL A 160 8.89 -2.82 -0.06
C VAL A 160 8.17 -3.47 1.11
N VAL A 161 8.11 -2.76 2.23
CA VAL A 161 7.31 -3.13 3.40
C VAL A 161 6.54 -1.91 3.87
N PHE A 162 5.23 -2.00 3.92
CA PHE A 162 4.39 -0.96 4.53
C PHE A 162 4.46 -1.08 6.06
N PRO A 163 5.13 -0.14 6.75
CA PRO A 163 5.48 -0.33 8.16
C PRO A 163 4.29 -0.30 9.12
N GLN A 164 3.16 0.24 8.69
CA GLN A 164 1.90 0.21 9.45
C GLN A 164 1.32 -1.21 9.55
N GLY A 165 1.58 -2.06 8.55
CA GLY A 165 1.01 -3.40 8.44
C GLY A 165 -0.51 -3.42 8.20
N THR A 166 -1.08 -2.27 7.88
CA THR A 166 -2.51 -2.05 7.62
C THR A 166 -2.70 -0.81 6.76
N ILE A 167 -3.87 -0.68 6.12
CA ILE A 167 -4.26 0.47 5.30
C ILE A 167 -5.05 1.55 6.08
N LEU A 168 -4.92 1.61 7.39
CA LEU A 168 -5.64 2.59 8.23
C LEU A 168 -5.13 4.03 8.12
N GLY A 169 -4.15 4.27 7.26
CA GLY A 169 -3.64 5.61 7.04
C GLY A 169 -2.65 6.09 8.11
N ILE A 170 -2.56 7.40 8.26
CA ILE A 170 -1.57 8.05 9.13
C ILE A 170 -1.82 7.83 10.62
N GLU A 171 -3.03 7.45 11.00
CA GLU A 171 -3.41 7.22 12.39
C GLU A 171 -2.73 6.01 13.01
N THR A 172 -2.34 5.03 12.18
CA THR A 172 -1.71 3.81 12.65
C THR A 172 -0.21 4.01 12.88
N ALA A 173 0.27 3.60 14.04
CA ALA A 173 1.69 3.65 14.36
C ALA A 173 2.51 2.64 13.53
N PHE A 174 3.75 3.01 13.22
CA PHE A 174 4.68 2.14 12.52
C PHE A 174 5.12 0.97 13.40
N ARG A 175 5.12 -0.22 12.83
CA ARG A 175 5.66 -1.41 13.47
C ARG A 175 7.18 -1.46 13.27
N PRO A 176 7.96 -1.69 14.34
CA PRO A 176 9.42 -1.60 14.25
C PRO A 176 10.08 -2.76 13.47
N GLY A 177 9.30 -3.79 13.10
CA GLY A 177 9.82 -5.00 12.49
C GLY A 177 10.61 -4.77 11.20
N ALA A 178 10.07 -3.96 10.28
CA ALA A 178 10.71 -3.63 9.02
C ALA A 178 12.05 -2.90 9.24
N PHE A 179 12.06 -1.89 10.11
CA PHE A 179 13.26 -1.10 10.44
C PHE A 179 14.36 -1.96 11.08
N ARG A 180 13.99 -2.90 11.96
CA ARG A 180 14.94 -3.86 12.55
C ARG A 180 15.51 -4.82 11.49
N VAL A 181 14.73 -5.18 10.47
CA VAL A 181 15.21 -5.99 9.35
C VAL A 181 16.23 -5.22 8.53
N ALA A 182 15.96 -3.97 8.16
CA ALA A 182 16.89 -3.12 7.43
C ALA A 182 18.20 -2.95 8.18
N GLU A 183 18.12 -2.59 9.48
CA GLU A 183 19.28 -2.44 10.37
C GLU A 183 20.12 -3.71 10.40
N ARG A 184 19.48 -4.87 10.61
CA ARG A 184 20.15 -6.16 10.68
C ARG A 184 20.84 -6.57 9.39
N LEU A 185 20.27 -6.22 8.24
CA LEU A 185 20.80 -6.56 6.93
C LEU A 185 21.78 -5.50 6.39
N GLY A 186 22.01 -4.43 7.16
CA GLY A 186 22.91 -3.36 6.76
C GLY A 186 22.43 -2.63 5.50
N ARG A 187 21.12 -2.50 5.31
CA ARG A 187 20.52 -1.83 4.15
C ARG A 187 19.83 -0.54 4.56
N PRO A 188 19.98 0.54 3.77
CA PRO A 188 19.30 1.80 4.06
C PRO A 188 17.80 1.66 3.91
N VAL A 189 17.06 2.46 4.69
CA VAL A 189 15.60 2.61 4.54
C VAL A 189 15.33 3.80 3.64
N LEU A 190 14.50 3.58 2.61
CA LEU A 190 13.96 4.64 1.76
C LEU A 190 12.52 4.95 2.19
N PRO A 191 12.29 6.06 2.90
CA PRO A 191 10.96 6.44 3.37
C PRO A 191 10.20 7.13 2.24
N ILE A 192 8.90 6.80 2.11
CA ILE A 192 8.03 7.41 1.11
C ILE A 192 6.73 7.87 1.76
N ALA A 193 6.51 9.18 1.78
CA ALA A 193 5.24 9.74 2.17
C ALA A 193 4.27 9.71 0.97
N ILE A 194 3.15 9.00 1.13
CA ILE A 194 2.10 8.92 0.11
C ILE A 194 0.86 9.61 0.67
N SER A 195 0.15 10.35 -0.18
CA SER A 195 -1.13 10.95 0.19
C SER A 195 -2.11 10.99 -0.99
N GLY A 196 -3.40 10.86 -0.69
CA GLY A 196 -4.49 10.93 -1.64
C GLY A 196 -5.01 9.58 -2.12
N THR A 197 -4.32 8.48 -1.90
CA THR A 197 -4.73 7.13 -2.32
C THR A 197 -5.98 6.64 -1.59
N HIS A 198 -6.17 7.00 -0.32
CA HIS A 198 -7.41 6.75 0.43
C HIS A 198 -8.66 7.30 -0.27
N ARG A 199 -8.53 8.37 -1.08
CA ARG A 199 -9.64 8.93 -1.86
C ARG A 199 -10.02 8.07 -3.04
N VAL A 200 -9.15 7.19 -3.49
CA VAL A 200 -9.43 6.23 -4.57
C VAL A 200 -10.26 5.08 -4.05
N TRP A 201 -9.76 4.39 -3.05
CA TRP A 201 -10.43 3.22 -2.49
C TRP A 201 -9.92 2.90 -1.09
N GLU A 202 -10.82 2.91 -0.12
CA GLU A 202 -10.57 2.57 1.28
C GLU A 202 -11.07 1.16 1.59
N HIS A 203 -10.53 0.16 0.88
CA HIS A 203 -10.84 -1.22 1.19
C HIS A 203 -10.17 -1.64 2.53
N PRO A 204 -10.86 -2.36 3.43
CA PRO A 204 -12.21 -2.95 3.28
C PRO A 204 -13.36 -2.02 3.71
N PHE A 205 -13.08 -0.77 4.06
CA PHE A 205 -14.01 0.13 4.73
C PHE A 205 -15.08 0.74 3.82
N GLY A 206 -14.85 0.79 2.52
CA GLY A 206 -15.82 1.35 1.58
C GLY A 206 -15.90 0.57 0.27
N PRO A 207 -17.12 0.33 -0.25
CA PRO A 207 -17.28 -0.35 -1.54
C PRO A 207 -17.01 0.56 -2.74
N THR A 208 -16.91 1.88 -2.52
CA THR A 208 -16.85 2.85 -3.61
C THR A 208 -15.41 3.14 -4.04
N VAL A 209 -15.11 2.90 -5.32
CA VAL A 209 -13.87 3.32 -5.97
C VAL A 209 -14.10 4.62 -6.73
N ARG A 210 -13.24 5.60 -6.48
CA ARG A 210 -13.25 6.91 -7.18
C ARG A 210 -12.10 6.98 -8.16
N THR A 211 -12.34 7.65 -9.27
CA THR A 211 -11.35 7.85 -10.35
C THR A 211 -10.97 9.31 -10.49
N GLY A 212 -9.93 9.62 -11.24
CA GLY A 212 -9.49 10.99 -11.48
C GLY A 212 -8.82 11.68 -10.28
N VAL A 213 -8.41 10.90 -9.28
CA VAL A 213 -7.84 11.41 -8.02
C VAL A 213 -6.40 11.86 -8.23
N ARG A 214 -6.00 12.92 -7.51
CA ARG A 214 -4.58 13.32 -7.39
C ARG A 214 -3.93 12.56 -6.26
N ILE A 215 -2.70 12.11 -6.51
CA ILE A 215 -1.87 11.39 -5.55
C ILE A 215 -0.50 12.06 -5.52
N SER A 216 -0.01 12.33 -4.33
CA SER A 216 1.33 12.85 -4.10
C SER A 216 2.21 11.78 -3.47
N ILE A 217 3.41 11.63 -4.00
CA ILE A 217 4.46 10.76 -3.49
C ILE A 217 5.68 11.64 -3.24
N ASP A 218 6.14 11.66 -2.00
CA ASP A 218 7.34 12.40 -1.59
C ASP A 218 8.37 11.38 -1.07
N VAL A 219 9.45 11.21 -1.83
CA VAL A 219 10.55 10.33 -1.49
C VAL A 219 11.52 11.11 -0.61
N LEU A 220 11.67 10.68 0.63
CA LEU A 220 12.53 11.33 1.60
C LEU A 220 13.97 10.83 1.47
N GLU A 221 14.88 11.52 2.15
CA GLU A 221 16.28 11.12 2.22
C GLU A 221 16.43 9.73 2.86
N PRO A 222 17.22 8.83 2.26
CA PRO A 222 17.45 7.50 2.82
C PRO A 222 18.10 7.57 4.20
N VAL A 223 17.71 6.67 5.08
CA VAL A 223 18.31 6.52 6.42
C VAL A 223 19.31 5.38 6.37
N ALA A 224 20.59 5.72 6.59
CA ALA A 224 21.68 4.76 6.60
C ALA A 224 21.59 3.76 7.76
N PRO A 225 22.13 2.55 7.62
CA PRO A 225 22.28 1.60 8.73
C PRO A 225 23.10 2.18 9.90
N GLY A 226 22.79 1.74 11.10
CA GLY A 226 23.39 2.23 12.35
C GLY A 226 22.42 3.11 13.16
N ASP A 227 21.52 3.84 12.48
CA ASP A 227 20.58 4.77 13.09
C ASP A 227 19.10 4.47 12.82
N ILE A 228 18.80 3.47 12.00
CA ILE A 228 17.44 3.22 11.50
C ILE A 228 16.45 3.03 12.64
N VAL A 229 16.77 2.14 13.59
CA VAL A 229 15.84 1.81 14.69
C VAL A 229 15.69 3.00 15.65
N ALA A 230 16.77 3.72 15.94
CA ALA A 230 16.77 4.89 16.82
C ALA A 230 15.94 6.03 16.19
N ARG A 231 16.00 6.21 14.88
CA ARG A 231 15.32 7.27 14.13
C ARG A 231 13.90 6.90 13.68
N ALA A 232 13.48 5.65 13.82
CA ALA A 232 12.22 5.13 13.24
C ALA A 232 11.01 6.00 13.63
N ARG A 233 10.91 6.46 14.89
CA ARG A 233 9.80 7.30 15.33
C ARG A 233 9.86 8.72 14.76
N LEU A 234 11.06 9.29 14.63
CA LEU A 234 11.23 10.62 14.00
C LEU A 234 10.89 10.53 12.51
N LEU A 235 11.31 9.46 11.85
CA LEU A 235 11.03 9.20 10.46
C LEU A 235 9.52 9.07 10.21
N GLU A 236 8.82 8.31 11.04
CA GLU A 236 7.37 8.19 11.01
C GLU A 236 6.69 9.55 11.08
N ARG A 237 7.08 10.38 12.05
CA ARG A 237 6.53 11.73 12.21
C ARG A 237 6.81 12.61 10.99
N GLU A 238 8.01 12.54 10.43
CA GLU A 238 8.38 13.30 9.23
C GLU A 238 7.52 12.89 8.03
N MET A 239 7.38 11.59 7.78
CA MET A 239 6.55 11.07 6.68
C MET A 239 5.09 11.51 6.84
N LYS A 240 4.53 11.41 8.05
CA LYS A 240 3.15 11.83 8.35
C LYS A 240 2.95 13.34 8.17
N ARG A 241 3.90 14.17 8.62
CA ARG A 241 3.86 15.63 8.41
C ARG A 241 3.89 15.99 6.93
N ARG A 242 4.74 15.33 6.15
CA ARG A 242 4.79 15.52 4.69
C ARG A 242 3.47 15.18 4.02
N ALA A 243 2.89 14.04 4.36
CA ALA A 243 1.59 13.63 3.85
C ALA A 243 0.49 14.64 4.23
N LEU A 244 0.45 15.12 5.48
CA LEU A 244 -0.51 16.11 5.95
C LEU A 244 -0.33 17.49 5.31
N GLY A 245 0.90 17.88 5.03
CA GLY A 245 1.23 19.14 4.36
C GLY A 245 0.98 19.13 2.85
N SER A 246 0.70 17.98 2.27
CA SER A 246 0.43 17.84 0.84
C SER A 246 -0.92 18.44 0.44
N ALA A 247 -1.01 18.93 -0.81
CA ALA A 247 -2.29 19.35 -1.42
C ALA A 247 -3.32 18.21 -1.52
N THR A 248 -2.87 16.97 -1.40
CA THR A 248 -3.68 15.75 -1.37
C THR A 248 -3.76 15.14 0.01
N ALA A 249 -3.54 15.93 1.06
CA ALA A 249 -3.47 15.48 2.44
C ALA A 249 -4.51 14.41 2.78
N PRO A 250 -4.11 13.36 3.53
CA PRO A 250 -5.04 12.35 3.99
C PRO A 250 -6.11 13.00 4.86
N ARG A 251 -7.30 12.46 4.80
CA ARG A 251 -8.33 12.78 5.77
C ARG A 251 -8.22 11.79 6.92
N HIS A 252 -8.47 12.26 8.12
CA HIS A 252 -8.59 11.36 9.24
C HIS A 252 -9.69 10.34 9.00
N PHE A 253 -9.44 9.11 9.37
CA PHE A 253 -10.42 8.06 9.37
C PHE A 253 -11.62 8.46 10.23
N ASN A 254 -12.82 8.37 9.66
CA ASN A 254 -14.06 8.67 10.35
C ASN A 254 -14.94 7.43 10.37
N PRO A 255 -15.07 6.76 11.51
CA PRO A 255 -15.84 5.52 11.61
C PRO A 255 -17.30 5.68 11.19
N ASP A 256 -17.92 6.83 11.45
CA ASP A 256 -19.32 7.08 11.11
C ASP A 256 -19.55 7.17 9.60
N ARG A 257 -18.52 7.59 8.86
CA ARG A 257 -18.56 7.72 7.42
C ARG A 257 -17.95 6.53 6.70
N ASP A 258 -16.82 6.05 7.21
CA ASP A 258 -15.95 5.09 6.53
C ASP A 258 -16.22 3.65 6.97
N GLY A 259 -16.99 3.47 8.03
CA GLY A 259 -17.36 2.19 8.61
C GLY A 259 -16.31 1.64 9.57
N TRP A 260 -16.71 0.67 10.38
CA TRP A 260 -15.84 -0.05 11.29
C TRP A 260 -15.67 -1.49 10.86
N TRP A 261 -14.47 -1.98 11.06
CA TRP A 261 -14.19 -3.39 10.96
C TRP A 261 -13.91 -3.94 12.37
N ASP A 262 -14.94 -4.49 13.01
CA ASP A 262 -14.92 -4.83 14.44
C ASP A 262 -13.87 -5.87 14.83
N GLY A 263 -13.46 -6.72 13.92
CA GLY A 263 -12.40 -7.73 14.17
C GLY A 263 -10.98 -7.21 14.03
N TYR A 264 -10.79 -5.93 13.67
CA TYR A 264 -9.47 -5.42 13.35
C TYR A 264 -8.75 -4.84 14.58
N PRO A 265 -7.46 -5.17 14.81
CA PRO A 265 -6.69 -4.58 15.90
C PRO A 265 -6.23 -3.17 15.52
N TYR A 266 -7.03 -2.17 15.87
CA TYR A 266 -6.68 -0.77 15.69
C TYR A 266 -5.57 -0.36 16.66
N ASP A 267 -4.35 -0.27 16.16
CA ASP A 267 -3.17 0.23 16.88
C ASP A 267 -3.02 1.72 16.56
N ILE A 268 -3.76 2.54 17.28
CA ILE A 268 -3.85 3.98 17.04
C ILE A 268 -2.55 4.67 17.45
N ASP A 269 -2.04 5.52 16.56
CA ASP A 269 -0.87 6.35 16.87
C ASP A 269 -1.17 7.28 18.05
N PRO A 270 -0.35 7.28 19.11
CA PRO A 270 -0.54 8.16 20.27
C PRO A 270 -0.53 9.65 19.93
N ASP A 271 -0.02 10.06 18.79
CA ASP A 271 -0.10 11.44 18.31
C ASP A 271 -1.52 11.83 17.82
N PHE A 272 -2.47 10.89 17.80
CA PHE A 272 -3.88 11.09 17.43
C PHE A 272 -4.84 10.59 18.53
N PRO A 273 -4.77 11.16 19.75
CA PRO A 273 -5.56 10.68 20.88
C PRO A 273 -7.07 10.82 20.68
N GLU A 274 -7.51 11.81 19.90
CA GLU A 274 -8.91 12.01 19.56
C GLU A 274 -9.49 10.85 18.77
N LEU A 275 -8.70 10.18 17.94
CA LEU A 275 -9.16 9.00 17.21
C LEU A 275 -9.28 7.79 18.14
N ALA A 276 -8.34 7.60 19.08
CA ALA A 276 -8.42 6.56 20.09
C ALA A 276 -9.70 6.69 20.94
N GLU A 277 -10.05 7.92 21.33
CA GLU A 277 -11.29 8.21 22.06
C GLU A 277 -12.54 7.91 21.21
N ARG A 278 -12.53 8.22 19.92
CA ARG A 278 -13.64 7.89 19.00
C ARG A 278 -13.80 6.39 18.82
N VAL A 279 -12.70 5.65 18.69
CA VAL A 279 -12.71 4.18 18.64
C VAL A 279 -13.34 3.60 19.91
N ALA A 280 -12.93 4.11 21.06
CA ALA A 280 -13.47 3.67 22.35
C ALA A 280 -14.98 3.95 22.47
N ARG A 281 -15.43 5.15 22.07
CA ARG A 281 -16.87 5.51 22.08
C ARG A 281 -17.69 4.64 21.14
N HIS A 282 -17.20 4.35 19.94
CA HIS A 282 -17.89 3.47 18.99
C HIS A 282 -18.05 2.07 19.58
N ARG A 283 -16.97 1.48 20.10
CA ARG A 283 -16.99 0.15 20.72
C ARG A 283 -17.93 0.07 21.93
N ALA A 284 -18.11 1.17 22.64
CA ALA A 284 -19.08 1.28 23.72
C ALA A 284 -20.54 1.45 23.25
N GLY A 285 -20.81 1.49 21.95
CA GLY A 285 -22.13 1.70 21.38
C GLY A 285 -22.69 3.12 21.58
N LEU A 286 -21.82 4.09 21.84
CA LEU A 286 -22.21 5.47 22.12
C LEU A 286 -22.33 6.35 20.85
N LEU A 287 -21.97 5.82 19.69
CA LEU A 287 -22.13 6.53 18.41
C LEU A 287 -23.34 5.95 17.66
N PRO A 288 -24.36 6.78 17.33
CA PRO A 288 -25.46 6.34 16.50
C PRO A 288 -25.00 6.12 15.06
N GLY A 289 -25.44 5.03 14.44
CA GLY A 289 -25.29 4.80 13.02
C GLY A 289 -24.12 3.95 12.57
N ALA A 290 -23.37 3.33 13.47
CA ALA A 290 -22.37 2.34 13.10
C ALA A 290 -23.03 1.15 12.39
N ARG A 291 -22.89 1.08 11.08
CA ARG A 291 -23.22 -0.12 10.32
C ARG A 291 -22.13 -1.13 10.56
N THR A 292 -22.41 -2.15 11.34
CA THR A 292 -21.65 -3.39 11.36
C THR A 292 -21.64 -3.95 9.94
N THR A 293 -20.56 -3.77 9.23
CA THR A 293 -20.32 -4.51 7.99
C THR A 293 -19.86 -5.89 8.44
N GLN A 294 -20.82 -6.79 8.64
CA GLN A 294 -20.52 -8.21 8.78
C GLN A 294 -19.86 -8.68 7.48
N ALA A 295 -18.77 -9.42 7.64
CA ALA A 295 -17.93 -10.04 6.62
C ALA A 295 -18.72 -10.90 5.62
#